data_1f6d1c3cf22f847dd30ef404137e6212
#
_entry.id   1f6d1c3cf22f847dd30ef404137e6212
#
_cell.length_a   1.000
_cell.length_b   1.000
_cell.length_c   1.000
_cell.angle_alpha   90.00
_cell.angle_beta   90.00
_cell.angle_gamma   90.00
#
_symmetry.space_group_name_H-M   'P 1'
#
loop_
_entity.id
_entity.type
_entity.pdbx_description
1 polymer ?
#
loop_
_entity_poly.entity_id
_entity_poly.type
_entity_poly.pdbx_seq_one_letter_code
_entity_poly.pdbx_strand_id
1 'polypeptide(L)'
;MSTTLNWEKLYDFIVKCGKDHDPYHFTVSIVDGLKEFFDFDSAMIFFLDGNRNLVDQYLYNFNPNWIRIYNEYYSKTDEIADIYAWTAKADEQENTPFISYIRWWDMPDSEFLRDYIKENHISESLSFILYDLNRQPRSVFNFDMKNNKKFKEHDIDVLNILVPALNNLHKNFYVKIPGGFRHSNPLYADAQLTDREVEIVDLICQGVSPANISKILHIATSTTYKHIAHIYEKFHVSSRQALLVKLLNQSS
;
A
#
# COMPACT_ATOMS: atom_id res chain seq x y z
N MET A 1 -14.97 -5.37 -31.18
CA MET A 1 -14.26 -4.14 -31.58
C MET A 1 -13.19 -3.91 -30.53
N SER A 2 -11.92 -4.00 -30.90
CA SER A 2 -10.82 -3.69 -29.98
C SER A 2 -10.95 -2.23 -29.57
N THR A 3 -11.24 -1.97 -28.32
CA THR A 3 -11.26 -0.60 -27.78
C THR A 3 -9.81 -0.11 -27.79
N THR A 4 -9.52 0.88 -28.61
CA THR A 4 -8.17 1.42 -28.74
C THR A 4 -7.77 2.05 -27.40
N LEU A 5 -6.73 1.55 -26.78
CA LEU A 5 -6.18 2.10 -25.54
C LEU A 5 -5.70 3.54 -25.74
N ASN A 6 -6.10 4.44 -24.87
CA ASN A 6 -5.63 5.82 -24.89
C ASN A 6 -4.27 5.92 -24.16
N TRP A 7 -3.18 5.85 -24.93
CA TRP A 7 -1.81 5.85 -24.41
C TRP A 7 -1.42 7.15 -23.71
N GLU A 8 -1.93 8.29 -24.17
CA GLU A 8 -1.69 9.59 -23.54
C GLU A 8 -2.28 9.62 -22.13
N LYS A 9 -3.52 9.17 -22.00
CA LYS A 9 -4.20 9.08 -20.70
C LYS A 9 -3.50 8.11 -19.73
N LEU A 10 -3.03 6.95 -20.24
CA LEU A 10 -2.26 6.00 -19.44
C LEU A 10 -0.93 6.58 -18.97
N TYR A 11 -0.22 7.29 -19.85
CA TYR A 11 1.03 7.96 -19.51
C TYR A 11 0.81 9.05 -18.45
N ASP A 12 -0.16 9.94 -18.63
CA ASP A 12 -0.48 11.01 -17.69
C ASP A 12 -0.83 10.47 -16.31
N PHE A 13 -1.56 9.35 -16.26
CA PHE A 13 -1.87 8.66 -15.02
C PHE A 13 -0.61 8.16 -14.31
N ILE A 14 0.31 7.49 -15.02
CA ILE A 14 1.58 7.00 -14.44
C ILE A 14 2.41 8.18 -13.91
N VAL A 15 2.50 9.27 -14.68
CA VAL A 15 3.22 10.49 -14.27
C VAL A 15 2.60 11.12 -13.04
N LYS A 16 1.26 11.14 -12.95
CA LYS A 16 0.53 11.64 -11.78
C LYS A 16 0.86 10.80 -10.53
N CYS A 17 0.76 9.48 -10.60
CA CYS A 17 1.11 8.58 -9.50
C CYS A 17 2.59 8.71 -9.09
N GLY A 18 3.49 8.97 -10.05
CA GLY A 18 4.92 9.15 -9.78
C GLY A 18 5.29 10.40 -8.98
N LYS A 19 4.33 11.29 -8.70
CA LYS A 19 4.52 12.49 -7.86
C LYS A 19 4.31 12.19 -6.36
N ASP A 20 3.71 11.06 -6.03
CA ASP A 20 3.48 10.68 -4.64
C ASP A 20 4.79 10.21 -3.99
N HIS A 21 4.94 10.52 -2.71
CA HIS A 21 6.18 10.28 -1.96
C HIS A 21 6.05 9.22 -0.87
N ASP A 22 4.87 8.65 -0.70
CA ASP A 22 4.60 7.57 0.25
C ASP A 22 3.56 6.56 -0.30
N PRO A 23 3.54 5.32 0.24
CA PRO A 23 2.67 4.28 -0.28
C PRO A 23 1.18 4.57 -0.13
N TYR A 24 0.77 5.33 0.89
CA TYR A 24 -0.65 5.61 1.14
C TYR A 24 -1.21 6.59 0.10
N HIS A 25 -0.57 7.75 -0.10
CA HIS A 25 -1.00 8.73 -1.11
C HIS A 25 -0.89 8.15 -2.52
N PHE A 26 0.16 7.39 -2.81
CA PHE A 26 0.28 6.65 -4.06
C PHE A 26 -0.91 5.70 -4.30
N THR A 27 -1.34 4.98 -3.26
CA THR A 27 -2.52 4.11 -3.33
C THR A 27 -3.80 4.90 -3.60
N VAL A 28 -4.01 6.03 -2.93
CA VAL A 28 -5.16 6.92 -3.18
C VAL A 28 -5.17 7.40 -4.62
N SER A 29 -4.02 7.85 -5.14
CA SER A 29 -3.86 8.28 -6.53
C SER A 29 -4.17 7.16 -7.52
N ILE A 30 -3.77 5.92 -7.23
CA ILE A 30 -4.11 4.76 -8.07
C ILE A 30 -5.62 4.51 -8.06
N VAL A 31 -6.25 4.42 -6.90
CA VAL A 31 -7.69 4.13 -6.79
C VAL A 31 -8.52 5.21 -7.47
N ASP A 32 -8.18 6.48 -7.26
CA ASP A 32 -8.92 7.58 -7.87
C ASP A 32 -8.70 7.67 -9.38
N GLY A 33 -7.47 7.44 -9.84
CA GLY A 33 -7.15 7.51 -11.24
C GLY A 33 -7.69 6.34 -12.06
N LEU A 34 -7.76 5.13 -11.49
CA LEU A 34 -8.32 3.96 -12.18
C LEU A 34 -9.79 4.13 -12.53
N LYS A 35 -10.56 4.92 -11.76
CA LYS A 35 -11.96 5.28 -12.08
C LYS A 35 -12.11 5.98 -13.44
N GLU A 36 -11.04 6.55 -13.95
CA GLU A 36 -11.06 7.15 -15.28
C GLU A 36 -10.96 6.13 -16.43
N PHE A 37 -10.53 4.90 -16.15
CA PHE A 37 -10.33 3.85 -17.14
C PHE A 37 -11.43 2.79 -17.09
N PHE A 38 -11.87 2.43 -15.90
CA PHE A 38 -12.97 1.45 -15.69
C PHE A 38 -13.73 1.72 -14.40
N ASP A 39 -14.95 1.22 -14.37
CA ASP A 39 -15.80 1.31 -13.19
C ASP A 39 -15.47 0.20 -12.20
N PHE A 40 -15.66 0.47 -10.90
CA PHE A 40 -15.74 -0.48 -9.81
C PHE A 40 -16.61 0.09 -8.69
N ASP A 41 -17.26 -0.80 -7.94
CA ASP A 41 -18.20 -0.37 -6.89
C ASP A 41 -17.50 -0.16 -5.54
N SER A 42 -16.48 -0.94 -5.23
CA SER A 42 -15.68 -0.78 -4.01
C SER A 42 -14.24 -1.25 -4.23
N ALA A 43 -13.33 -0.78 -3.35
CA ALA A 43 -11.96 -1.27 -3.35
C ALA A 43 -11.45 -1.44 -1.91
N MET A 44 -10.61 -2.47 -1.72
CA MET A 44 -9.84 -2.72 -0.51
C MET A 44 -8.37 -2.84 -0.88
N ILE A 45 -7.53 -2.09 -0.18
CA ILE A 45 -6.09 -2.19 -0.36
C ILE A 45 -5.46 -2.50 0.98
N PHE A 46 -4.65 -3.56 1.01
CA PHE A 46 -3.92 -4.00 2.19
C PHE A 46 -2.45 -3.62 2.06
N PHE A 47 -1.89 -3.01 3.11
CA PHE A 47 -0.47 -2.72 3.22
C PHE A 47 0.21 -3.77 4.09
N LEU A 48 1.31 -4.34 3.59
CA LEU A 48 2.04 -5.42 4.24
C LEU A 48 3.44 -4.96 4.64
N ASP A 49 3.92 -5.46 5.79
CA ASP A 49 5.32 -5.31 6.18
C ASP A 49 6.24 -6.30 5.42
N GLY A 50 7.56 -6.28 5.73
CA GLY A 50 8.53 -7.17 5.11
C GLY A 50 8.35 -8.65 5.46
N ASN A 51 7.53 -8.97 6.45
CA ASN A 51 7.17 -10.31 6.88
C ASN A 51 5.76 -10.71 6.42
N ARG A 52 5.15 -9.90 5.54
CA ARG A 52 3.80 -10.06 5.01
C ARG A 52 2.69 -9.86 6.03
N ASN A 53 2.95 -9.30 7.21
CA ASN A 53 1.89 -8.98 8.15
C ASN A 53 1.12 -7.76 7.66
N LEU A 54 -0.20 -7.78 7.85
CA LEU A 54 -1.06 -6.63 7.59
C LEU A 54 -0.71 -5.51 8.59
N VAL A 55 -0.32 -4.34 8.07
CA VAL A 55 0.04 -3.17 8.89
C VAL A 55 -0.97 -2.05 8.80
N ASP A 56 -1.65 -1.91 7.65
CA ASP A 56 -2.67 -0.90 7.42
C ASP A 56 -3.56 -1.28 6.23
N GLN A 57 -4.64 -0.55 6.02
CA GLN A 57 -5.55 -0.75 4.90
C GLN A 57 -6.19 0.56 4.44
N TYR A 58 -6.48 0.64 3.14
CA TYR A 58 -7.29 1.71 2.55
C TYR A 58 -8.59 1.12 2.01
N LEU A 59 -9.71 1.76 2.34
CA LEU A 59 -11.05 1.32 1.95
C LEU A 59 -11.74 2.40 1.11
N TYR A 60 -12.20 2.03 -0.06
CA TYR A 60 -13.05 2.88 -0.89
C TYR A 60 -14.45 2.26 -1.02
N ASN A 61 -15.46 3.00 -0.62
CA ASN A 61 -16.88 2.61 -0.68
C ASN A 61 -17.14 1.19 -0.12
N PHE A 62 -16.49 0.88 0.99
CA PHE A 62 -16.59 -0.40 1.69
C PHE A 62 -17.09 -0.21 3.11
N ASN A 63 -17.98 -1.10 3.58
CA ASN A 63 -18.51 -1.02 4.94
C ASN A 63 -17.43 -1.52 5.95
N PRO A 64 -17.02 -0.70 6.93
CA PRO A 64 -16.01 -1.07 7.92
C PRO A 64 -16.34 -2.33 8.73
N ASN A 65 -17.61 -2.65 8.96
CA ASN A 65 -17.98 -3.86 9.68
C ASN A 65 -17.62 -5.13 8.90
N TRP A 66 -17.79 -5.14 7.58
CA TRP A 66 -17.44 -6.27 6.75
C TRP A 66 -15.93 -6.50 6.67
N ILE A 67 -15.12 -5.42 6.63
CA ILE A 67 -13.67 -5.58 6.65
C ILE A 67 -13.17 -6.11 8.00
N ARG A 68 -13.82 -5.74 9.10
CA ARG A 68 -13.51 -6.31 10.42
C ARG A 68 -13.78 -7.82 10.45
N ILE A 69 -14.94 -8.26 9.95
CA ILE A 69 -15.31 -9.69 9.85
C ILE A 69 -14.31 -10.44 8.95
N TYR A 70 -13.93 -9.84 7.81
CA TYR A 70 -12.92 -10.41 6.92
C TYR A 70 -11.58 -10.60 7.65
N ASN A 71 -11.05 -9.56 8.29
CA ASN A 71 -9.74 -9.59 8.96
C ASN A 71 -9.73 -10.52 10.19
N GLU A 72 -10.82 -10.59 10.95
CA GLU A 72 -10.90 -11.38 12.15
C GLU A 72 -11.16 -12.87 11.86
N TYR A 73 -11.87 -13.20 10.81
CA TYR A 73 -12.36 -14.55 10.53
C TYR A 73 -11.94 -15.07 9.15
N TYR A 74 -12.50 -14.56 8.05
CA TYR A 74 -12.36 -15.18 6.71
C TYR A 74 -10.93 -15.19 6.18
N SER A 75 -10.13 -14.17 6.44
CA SER A 75 -8.73 -14.13 6.02
C SER A 75 -7.87 -15.23 6.63
N LYS A 76 -8.38 -15.97 7.62
CA LYS A 76 -7.68 -17.03 8.35
C LYS A 76 -8.30 -18.41 8.17
N THR A 77 -9.52 -18.49 7.66
CA THR A 77 -10.31 -19.73 7.64
C THR A 77 -10.65 -20.21 6.24
N ASP A 78 -10.54 -19.35 5.23
CA ASP A 78 -10.88 -19.69 3.84
C ASP A 78 -9.67 -19.42 2.92
N GLU A 79 -9.23 -20.46 2.20
CA GLU A 79 -8.05 -20.37 1.30
C GLU A 79 -8.23 -19.36 0.15
N ILE A 80 -9.47 -19.08 -0.26
CA ILE A 80 -9.77 -18.14 -1.33
C ILE A 80 -9.73 -16.71 -0.78
N ALA A 81 -10.12 -16.53 0.49
CA ALA A 81 -10.08 -15.25 1.20
C ALA A 81 -8.70 -14.92 1.76
N ASP A 82 -7.82 -15.93 1.93
CA ASP A 82 -6.53 -15.76 2.55
C ASP A 82 -5.57 -14.96 1.69
N ILE A 83 -5.27 -13.73 2.14
CA ILE A 83 -4.31 -12.83 1.49
C ILE A 83 -2.89 -13.43 1.43
N TYR A 84 -2.53 -14.30 2.38
CA TYR A 84 -1.23 -14.98 2.40
C TYR A 84 -1.16 -16.06 1.34
N ALA A 85 -2.24 -16.84 1.14
CA ALA A 85 -2.32 -17.82 0.06
C ALA A 85 -2.23 -17.12 -1.31
N TRP A 86 -2.84 -15.95 -1.46
CA TRP A 86 -2.75 -15.13 -2.67
C TRP A 86 -1.33 -14.64 -2.96
N THR A 87 -0.65 -14.11 -1.93
CA THR A 87 0.73 -13.64 -2.07
C THR A 87 1.69 -14.80 -2.34
N ALA A 88 1.43 -16.00 -1.81
CA ALA A 88 2.22 -17.20 -2.08
C ALA A 88 2.06 -17.67 -3.54
N LYS A 89 0.83 -17.71 -4.08
CA LYS A 89 0.59 -18.02 -5.50
C LYS A 89 1.27 -17.04 -6.45
N ALA A 90 1.36 -15.78 -6.05
CA ALA A 90 2.05 -14.75 -6.83
C ALA A 90 3.57 -14.96 -6.88
N ASP A 91 4.18 -15.57 -5.85
CA ASP A 91 5.61 -15.89 -5.82
C ASP A 91 6.00 -16.95 -6.87
N GLU A 92 5.08 -17.82 -7.26
CA GLU A 92 5.29 -18.86 -8.27
C GLU A 92 5.37 -18.30 -9.71
N GLN A 93 4.91 -17.07 -9.94
CA GLN A 93 4.92 -16.41 -11.24
C GLN A 93 6.18 -15.56 -11.42
N GLU A 94 7.22 -16.13 -12.00
CA GLU A 94 8.59 -15.55 -12.03
C GLU A 94 8.77 -14.18 -12.69
N ASN A 95 7.90 -13.68 -13.58
CA ASN A 95 8.25 -12.49 -14.40
C ASN A 95 7.12 -11.49 -14.70
N THR A 96 5.91 -11.70 -14.22
CA THR A 96 4.78 -10.79 -14.49
C THR A 96 4.20 -10.25 -13.19
N PRO A 97 3.70 -9.00 -13.17
CA PRO A 97 2.88 -8.53 -12.07
C PRO A 97 1.70 -9.49 -11.90
N PHE A 98 1.45 -9.90 -10.67
CA PHE A 98 0.31 -10.76 -10.39
C PHE A 98 -0.99 -9.96 -10.54
N ILE A 99 -1.82 -10.35 -11.50
CA ILE A 99 -3.18 -9.85 -11.69
C ILE A 99 -4.11 -11.05 -11.61
N SER A 100 -5.14 -10.97 -10.80
CA SER A 100 -6.15 -12.00 -10.63
C SER A 100 -7.53 -11.45 -10.92
N TYR A 101 -8.32 -12.22 -11.65
CA TYR A 101 -9.71 -11.93 -11.94
C TYR A 101 -10.57 -13.09 -11.48
N ILE A 102 -11.54 -12.83 -10.62
CA ILE A 102 -12.44 -13.83 -10.03
C ILE A 102 -13.88 -13.47 -10.39
N ARG A 103 -14.59 -14.47 -10.93
CA ARG A 103 -16.04 -14.46 -11.05
C ARG A 103 -16.59 -15.34 -9.93
N TRP A 104 -17.22 -14.73 -8.97
CA TRP A 104 -17.60 -15.43 -7.73
C TRP A 104 -18.67 -16.51 -7.94
N TRP A 105 -19.51 -16.39 -8.98
CA TRP A 105 -20.50 -17.43 -9.31
C TRP A 105 -19.87 -18.69 -9.94
N ASP A 106 -18.63 -18.63 -10.41
CA ASP A 106 -17.90 -19.79 -10.95
C ASP A 106 -17.08 -20.51 -9.87
N MET A 107 -17.02 -19.96 -8.66
CA MET A 107 -16.24 -20.51 -7.56
C MET A 107 -17.01 -21.62 -6.83
N PRO A 108 -16.29 -22.63 -6.28
CA PRO A 108 -16.89 -23.65 -5.43
C PRO A 108 -17.64 -23.01 -4.24
N ASP A 109 -18.72 -23.69 -3.82
CA ASP A 109 -19.51 -23.23 -2.68
C ASP A 109 -18.68 -23.29 -1.39
N SER A 110 -18.58 -22.16 -0.68
CA SER A 110 -17.89 -22.03 0.61
C SER A 110 -18.69 -21.12 1.56
N GLU A 111 -18.34 -21.14 2.85
CA GLU A 111 -18.92 -20.20 3.81
C GLU A 111 -18.62 -18.75 3.43
N PHE A 112 -17.38 -18.48 3.01
CA PHE A 112 -16.98 -17.15 2.55
C PHE A 112 -17.83 -16.68 1.36
N LEU A 113 -18.10 -17.56 0.40
CA LEU A 113 -18.94 -17.23 -0.74
C LEU A 113 -20.38 -16.93 -0.33
N ARG A 114 -20.98 -17.74 0.58
CA ARG A 114 -22.37 -17.56 1.01
C ARG A 114 -22.55 -16.33 1.90
N ASP A 115 -21.73 -16.20 2.93
CA ASP A 115 -22.00 -15.35 4.08
C ASP A 115 -21.21 -14.04 4.02
N TYR A 116 -20.24 -13.93 3.08
CA TYR A 116 -19.50 -12.69 2.86
C TYR A 116 -19.70 -12.14 1.46
N ILE A 117 -19.37 -12.89 0.42
CA ILE A 117 -19.43 -12.41 -0.98
C ILE A 117 -20.87 -12.10 -1.41
N LYS A 118 -21.81 -13.05 -1.18
CA LYS A 118 -23.22 -12.86 -1.55
C LYS A 118 -23.90 -11.78 -0.73
N GLU A 119 -23.64 -11.71 0.59
CA GLU A 119 -24.20 -10.69 1.46
C GLU A 119 -23.71 -9.27 1.11
N ASN A 120 -22.49 -9.14 0.61
CA ASN A 120 -21.97 -7.87 0.10
C ASN A 120 -22.33 -7.61 -1.37
N HIS A 121 -23.11 -8.50 -1.99
CA HIS A 121 -23.52 -8.42 -3.40
C HIS A 121 -22.35 -8.39 -4.38
N ILE A 122 -21.17 -8.90 -4.01
CA ILE A 122 -19.97 -8.90 -4.86
C ILE A 122 -20.18 -9.93 -5.97
N SER A 123 -20.05 -9.49 -7.21
CA SER A 123 -20.20 -10.35 -8.39
C SER A 123 -18.86 -10.79 -8.97
N GLU A 124 -17.92 -9.86 -9.06
CA GLU A 124 -16.57 -10.10 -9.58
C GLU A 124 -15.56 -9.31 -8.80
N SER A 125 -14.34 -9.84 -8.72
CA SER A 125 -13.19 -9.15 -8.14
C SER A 125 -12.01 -9.14 -9.10
N LEU A 126 -11.33 -8.01 -9.19
CA LEU A 126 -10.12 -7.80 -9.99
C LEU A 126 -9.03 -7.30 -9.05
N SER A 127 -7.91 -8.02 -8.97
CA SER A 127 -6.88 -7.77 -7.97
C SER A 127 -5.50 -7.75 -8.58
N PHE A 128 -4.58 -6.98 -7.97
CA PHE A 128 -3.16 -7.03 -8.29
C PHE A 128 -2.30 -6.76 -7.07
N ILE A 129 -1.02 -7.12 -7.16
CA ILE A 129 -0.05 -6.97 -6.09
C ILE A 129 1.10 -6.08 -6.56
N LEU A 130 1.51 -5.15 -5.69
CA LEU A 130 2.73 -4.37 -5.86
C LEU A 130 3.80 -4.83 -4.85
N TYR A 131 5.03 -4.95 -5.34
CA TYR A 131 6.16 -5.55 -4.65
C TYR A 131 7.25 -4.52 -4.35
N ASP A 132 8.10 -4.84 -3.38
CA ASP A 132 9.36 -4.14 -3.18
C ASP A 132 10.48 -4.68 -4.09
N LEU A 133 11.71 -4.15 -3.91
CA LEU A 133 12.89 -4.59 -4.67
C LEU A 133 13.29 -6.05 -4.41
N ASN A 134 12.93 -6.61 -3.26
CA ASN A 134 13.20 -7.99 -2.88
C ASN A 134 12.07 -8.93 -3.30
N ARG A 135 11.14 -8.44 -4.14
CA ARG A 135 9.94 -9.18 -4.55
C ARG A 135 9.02 -9.57 -3.40
N GLN A 136 9.09 -8.84 -2.26
CA GLN A 136 8.12 -9.03 -1.20
C GLN A 136 6.85 -8.24 -1.50
N PRO A 137 5.66 -8.84 -1.38
CA PRO A 137 4.41 -8.12 -1.55
C PRO A 137 4.28 -7.04 -0.48
N ARG A 138 3.91 -5.83 -0.89
CA ARG A 138 3.78 -4.66 -0.02
C ARG A 138 2.40 -4.05 -0.04
N SER A 139 1.74 -4.08 -1.20
CA SER A 139 0.38 -3.57 -1.34
C SER A 139 -0.43 -4.54 -2.20
N VAL A 140 -1.57 -4.98 -1.68
CA VAL A 140 -2.51 -5.86 -2.39
C VAL A 140 -3.77 -5.06 -2.66
N PHE A 141 -4.08 -4.87 -3.92
CA PHE A 141 -5.25 -4.14 -4.41
C PHE A 141 -6.35 -5.12 -4.79
N ASN A 142 -7.55 -4.89 -4.30
CA ASN A 142 -8.75 -5.61 -4.67
C ASN A 142 -9.86 -4.63 -5.03
N PHE A 143 -10.44 -4.78 -6.21
CA PHE A 143 -11.56 -4.01 -6.73
C PHE A 143 -12.74 -4.92 -6.96
N ASP A 144 -13.93 -4.51 -6.52
CA ASP A 144 -15.13 -5.31 -6.61
C ASP A 144 -16.20 -4.66 -7.49
N MET A 145 -16.81 -5.49 -8.31
CA MET A 145 -18.09 -5.22 -8.96
C MET A 145 -19.22 -5.83 -8.14
N LYS A 146 -20.35 -5.12 -8.04
CA LYS A 146 -21.53 -5.55 -7.27
C LYS A 146 -22.78 -5.65 -8.16
N ASN A 147 -23.81 -6.34 -7.63
CA ASN A 147 -25.12 -6.41 -8.26
C ASN A 147 -25.07 -6.91 -9.73
N ASN A 148 -24.37 -8.00 -9.99
CA ASN A 148 -24.19 -8.63 -11.30
C ASN A 148 -23.48 -7.76 -12.36
N LYS A 149 -22.87 -6.66 -11.98
CA LYS A 149 -21.95 -5.94 -12.86
C LYS A 149 -20.69 -6.77 -13.10
N LYS A 150 -19.98 -6.49 -14.20
CA LYS A 150 -18.82 -7.25 -14.66
C LYS A 150 -17.69 -6.33 -15.07
N PHE A 151 -16.48 -6.79 -14.84
CA PHE A 151 -15.31 -6.22 -15.49
C PHE A 151 -15.29 -6.63 -16.97
N LYS A 152 -14.75 -5.77 -17.82
CA LYS A 152 -14.58 -5.99 -19.25
C LYS A 152 -13.15 -6.49 -19.51
N GLU A 153 -12.94 -7.15 -20.61
CA GLU A 153 -11.60 -7.53 -21.08
C GLU A 153 -10.66 -6.31 -21.17
N HIS A 154 -11.20 -5.18 -21.64
CA HIS A 154 -10.48 -3.91 -21.67
C HIS A 154 -9.93 -3.47 -20.30
N ASP A 155 -10.64 -3.72 -19.22
CA ASP A 155 -10.25 -3.30 -17.87
C ASP A 155 -9.01 -4.10 -17.41
N ILE A 156 -8.98 -5.39 -17.77
CA ILE A 156 -7.84 -6.28 -17.55
C ILE A 156 -6.64 -5.83 -18.40
N ASP A 157 -6.87 -5.48 -19.69
CA ASP A 157 -5.82 -4.97 -20.58
C ASP A 157 -5.19 -3.68 -20.03
N VAL A 158 -6.00 -2.76 -19.48
CA VAL A 158 -5.52 -1.54 -18.81
C VAL A 158 -4.58 -1.89 -17.66
N LEU A 159 -4.97 -2.83 -16.78
CA LEU A 159 -4.13 -3.25 -15.66
C LEU A 159 -2.84 -3.94 -16.12
N ASN A 160 -2.90 -4.79 -17.16
CA ASN A 160 -1.72 -5.45 -17.72
C ASN A 160 -0.64 -4.43 -18.17
N ILE A 161 -1.06 -3.24 -18.59
CA ILE A 161 -0.15 -2.16 -18.98
C ILE A 161 0.29 -1.33 -17.78
N LEU A 162 -0.64 -0.95 -16.91
CA LEU A 162 -0.37 -0.04 -15.81
C LEU A 162 0.41 -0.69 -14.66
N VAL A 163 0.06 -1.92 -14.26
CA VAL A 163 0.61 -2.55 -13.06
C VAL A 163 2.13 -2.71 -13.11
N PRO A 164 2.78 -3.05 -14.25
CA PRO A 164 4.25 -3.05 -14.33
C PRO A 164 4.87 -1.69 -14.02
N ALA A 165 4.31 -0.61 -14.58
CA ALA A 165 4.81 0.75 -14.37
C ALA A 165 4.57 1.21 -12.93
N LEU A 166 3.36 0.99 -12.39
CA LEU A 166 3.02 1.29 -11.00
C LEU A 166 3.91 0.51 -10.02
N ASN A 167 4.20 -0.76 -10.30
CA ASN A 167 5.10 -1.56 -9.48
C ASN A 167 6.53 -1.00 -9.47
N ASN A 168 7.02 -0.50 -10.61
CA ASN A 168 8.34 0.12 -10.66
C ASN A 168 8.40 1.44 -9.88
N LEU A 169 7.33 2.24 -9.87
CA LEU A 169 7.24 3.43 -9.01
C LEU A 169 7.15 3.03 -7.53
N HIS A 170 6.30 2.07 -7.20
CA HIS A 170 6.08 1.59 -5.84
C HIS A 170 7.34 1.03 -5.17
N LYS A 171 8.20 0.33 -5.90
CA LYS A 171 9.47 -0.18 -5.39
C LYS A 171 10.34 0.89 -4.73
N ASN A 172 10.27 2.14 -5.22
CA ASN A 172 11.09 3.24 -4.72
C ASN A 172 10.78 3.60 -3.26
N PHE A 173 9.56 3.34 -2.78
CA PHE A 173 9.20 3.56 -1.37
C PHE A 173 9.93 2.61 -0.40
N TYR A 174 10.45 1.50 -0.89
CA TYR A 174 11.09 0.44 -0.09
C TYR A 174 12.59 0.29 -0.38
N VAL A 175 13.19 1.26 -1.07
CA VAL A 175 14.62 1.26 -1.32
C VAL A 175 15.36 1.54 -0.02
N LYS A 176 15.90 0.48 0.60
CA LYS A 176 16.95 0.64 1.62
C LYS A 176 18.28 0.73 0.88
N ILE A 177 18.85 1.93 0.75
CA ILE A 177 20.20 2.12 0.21
C ILE A 177 21.18 1.99 1.37
N PRO A 178 21.92 0.87 1.50
CA PRO A 178 22.94 0.77 2.52
C PRO A 178 24.07 1.76 2.20
N GLY A 179 24.23 2.79 3.04
CA GLY A 179 25.37 3.71 2.97
C GLY A 179 25.37 4.76 1.86
N GLY A 180 24.29 4.89 1.07
CA GLY A 180 24.24 5.84 -0.04
C GLY A 180 22.90 6.56 -0.14
N PHE A 181 22.92 7.86 -0.32
CA PHE A 181 21.80 8.81 -0.40
C PHE A 181 20.86 8.81 0.82
N ARG A 182 21.37 9.38 1.90
CA ARG A 182 20.66 9.67 3.15
C ARG A 182 19.51 10.69 3.00
N HIS A 183 18.96 10.91 1.80
CA HIS A 183 18.11 12.08 1.60
C HIS A 183 17.00 11.85 0.59
N SER A 184 15.95 11.16 0.99
CA SER A 184 14.65 11.40 0.37
C SER A 184 14.01 12.72 0.87
N ASN A 185 14.46 13.23 2.03
CA ASN A 185 14.07 14.53 2.54
C ASN A 185 15.32 15.44 2.69
N PRO A 186 15.45 16.51 1.89
CA PRO A 186 16.57 17.46 1.98
C PRO A 186 16.82 17.97 3.40
N LEU A 187 15.78 18.08 4.23
CA LEU A 187 15.88 18.52 5.63
C LEU A 187 16.71 17.60 6.51
N TYR A 188 16.76 16.30 6.21
CA TYR A 188 17.59 15.37 7.00
C TYR A 188 19.08 15.60 6.73
N ALA A 189 19.41 16.03 5.50
CA ALA A 189 20.76 16.43 5.13
C ALA A 189 21.17 17.73 5.83
N ASP A 190 20.33 18.74 5.70
CA ASP A 190 20.58 20.05 6.29
C ASP A 190 20.72 19.96 7.81
N ALA A 191 19.92 19.10 8.46
CA ALA A 191 19.99 18.82 9.88
C ALA A 191 21.14 17.85 10.26
N GLN A 192 21.90 17.32 9.31
CA GLN A 192 22.99 16.36 9.53
C GLN A 192 22.61 15.20 10.46
N LEU A 193 21.46 14.59 10.22
CA LEU A 193 20.99 13.46 11.00
C LEU A 193 21.90 12.23 10.77
N THR A 194 22.15 11.49 11.84
CA THR A 194 22.74 10.14 11.75
C THR A 194 21.69 9.15 11.25
N ASP A 195 22.12 7.98 10.73
CA ASP A 195 21.21 6.93 10.27
C ASP A 195 20.19 6.57 11.35
N ARG A 196 20.64 6.50 12.61
CA ARG A 196 19.78 6.18 13.75
C ARG A 196 18.77 7.28 14.06
N GLU A 197 19.13 8.51 13.88
CA GLU A 197 18.22 9.66 14.06
C GLU A 197 17.19 9.71 12.93
N VAL A 198 17.56 9.36 11.69
CA VAL A 198 16.63 9.23 10.57
C VAL A 198 15.59 8.15 10.85
N GLU A 199 16.00 6.94 11.28
CA GLU A 199 15.07 5.86 11.65
C GLU A 199 14.08 6.31 12.75
N ILE A 200 14.55 7.09 13.72
CA ILE A 200 13.73 7.59 14.82
C ILE A 200 12.75 8.68 14.32
N VAL A 201 13.20 9.59 13.46
CA VAL A 201 12.32 10.63 12.86
C VAL A 201 11.22 9.98 12.05
N ASP A 202 11.54 8.98 11.24
CA ASP A 202 10.55 8.26 10.42
C ASP A 202 9.49 7.58 11.30
N LEU A 203 9.89 6.95 12.40
CA LEU A 203 8.96 6.35 13.35
C LEU A 203 8.12 7.42 14.10
N ILE A 204 8.71 8.58 14.40
CA ILE A 204 7.98 9.73 14.97
C ILE A 204 6.90 10.21 13.99
N CYS A 205 7.22 10.32 12.70
CA CYS A 205 6.28 10.73 11.64
C CYS A 205 5.13 9.73 11.50
N GLN A 206 5.40 8.43 11.64
CA GLN A 206 4.40 7.37 11.65
C GLN A 206 3.52 7.33 12.92
N GLY A 207 3.71 8.26 13.85
CA GLY A 207 2.91 8.31 15.06
C GLY A 207 3.38 7.40 16.20
N VAL A 208 4.50 6.67 16.04
CA VAL A 208 5.00 5.71 17.03
C VAL A 208 5.45 6.44 18.30
N SER A 209 5.09 5.91 19.47
CA SER A 209 5.52 6.48 20.77
C SER A 209 6.99 6.14 21.06
N PRO A 210 7.71 6.98 21.87
CA PRO A 210 9.11 6.71 22.23
C PRO A 210 9.33 5.33 22.87
N ALA A 211 8.38 4.85 23.68
CA ALA A 211 8.44 3.52 24.28
C ALA A 211 8.32 2.39 23.25
N ASN A 212 7.56 2.58 22.18
CA ASN A 212 7.46 1.61 21.09
C ASN A 212 8.65 1.73 20.13
N ILE A 213 9.16 2.92 19.88
CA ILE A 213 10.41 3.13 19.11
C ILE A 213 11.56 2.35 19.76
N SER A 214 11.70 2.40 21.08
CA SER A 214 12.74 1.64 21.79
C SER A 214 12.64 0.14 21.59
N LYS A 215 11.42 -0.40 21.55
CA LYS A 215 11.16 -1.83 21.26
C LYS A 215 11.48 -2.19 19.82
N ILE A 216 10.99 -1.40 18.86
CA ILE A 216 11.19 -1.63 17.42
C ILE A 216 12.69 -1.61 17.09
N LEU A 217 13.42 -0.66 17.68
CA LEU A 217 14.83 -0.45 17.40
C LEU A 217 15.78 -1.24 18.32
N HIS A 218 15.24 -2.05 19.23
CA HIS A 218 15.99 -2.86 20.21
C HIS A 218 17.01 -2.07 21.01
N ILE A 219 16.63 -0.86 21.51
CA ILE A 219 17.46 0.00 22.36
C ILE A 219 16.75 0.37 23.64
N ALA A 220 17.49 0.84 24.64
CA ALA A 220 16.91 1.32 25.87
C ALA A 220 16.03 2.57 25.63
N THR A 221 14.91 2.68 26.37
CA THR A 221 14.00 3.83 26.27
C THR A 221 14.72 5.15 26.55
N SER A 222 15.67 5.16 27.51
CA SER A 222 16.50 6.32 27.80
C SER A 222 17.39 6.73 26.62
N THR A 223 17.88 5.76 25.84
CA THR A 223 18.66 6.01 24.61
C THR A 223 17.76 6.63 23.53
N THR A 224 16.53 6.13 23.39
CA THR A 224 15.54 6.71 22.46
C THR A 224 15.28 8.18 22.78
N TYR A 225 15.06 8.51 24.06
CA TYR A 225 14.87 9.92 24.46
C TYR A 225 16.09 10.80 24.20
N LYS A 226 17.32 10.28 24.35
CA LYS A 226 18.54 11.00 23.99
C LYS A 226 18.59 11.32 22.50
N HIS A 227 18.29 10.34 21.65
CA HIS A 227 18.24 10.58 20.21
C HIS A 227 17.14 11.60 19.84
N ILE A 228 15.95 11.51 20.45
CA ILE A 228 14.86 12.48 20.22
C ILE A 228 15.30 13.89 20.63
N ALA A 229 15.99 14.05 21.74
CA ALA A 229 16.51 15.35 22.16
C ALA A 229 17.51 15.92 21.15
N HIS A 230 18.47 15.13 20.68
CA HIS A 230 19.44 15.54 19.65
C HIS A 230 18.73 15.88 18.32
N ILE A 231 17.70 15.12 17.93
CA ILE A 231 16.90 15.44 16.75
C ILE A 231 16.22 16.80 16.90
N TYR A 232 15.60 17.07 18.05
CA TYR A 232 14.96 18.37 18.29
C TYR A 232 15.97 19.51 18.25
N GLU A 233 17.16 19.32 18.80
CA GLU A 233 18.25 20.29 18.77
C GLU A 233 18.70 20.58 17.32
N LYS A 234 18.93 19.54 16.51
CA LYS A 234 19.33 19.65 15.12
C LYS A 234 18.27 20.32 14.23
N PHE A 235 17.00 20.09 14.52
CA PHE A 235 15.89 20.76 13.84
C PHE A 235 15.53 22.12 14.44
N HIS A 236 16.19 22.56 15.51
CA HIS A 236 15.85 23.78 16.26
C HIS A 236 14.36 23.82 16.65
N VAL A 237 13.84 22.74 17.21
CA VAL A 237 12.47 22.59 17.69
C VAL A 237 12.45 22.09 19.12
N SER A 238 11.36 22.35 19.87
CA SER A 238 11.23 21.97 21.27
C SER A 238 10.19 20.88 21.54
N SER A 239 9.50 20.41 20.51
CA SER A 239 8.43 19.43 20.67
C SER A 239 8.23 18.58 19.43
N ARG A 240 7.57 17.41 19.63
CA ARG A 240 7.14 16.54 18.53
C ARG A 240 6.26 17.27 17.52
N GLN A 241 5.31 18.09 18.00
CA GLN A 241 4.43 18.85 17.11
C GLN A 241 5.23 19.85 16.26
N ALA A 242 6.17 20.57 16.87
CA ALA A 242 7.01 21.52 16.15
C ALA A 242 7.88 20.81 15.10
N LEU A 243 8.40 19.60 15.41
CA LEU A 243 9.13 18.78 14.43
C LEU A 243 8.25 18.40 13.25
N LEU A 244 7.05 17.84 13.50
CA LEU A 244 6.13 17.44 12.45
C LEU A 244 5.70 18.62 11.56
N VAL A 245 5.37 19.77 12.15
CA VAL A 245 5.03 20.99 11.40
C VAL A 245 6.20 21.42 10.52
N LYS A 246 7.44 21.38 11.04
CA LYS A 246 8.63 21.77 10.29
C LYS A 246 8.88 20.84 9.10
N LEU A 247 8.67 19.53 9.26
CA LEU A 247 8.82 18.54 8.22
C LEU A 247 7.73 18.65 7.15
N LEU A 248 6.49 18.99 7.54
CA LEU A 248 5.35 19.15 6.64
C LEU A 248 5.41 20.46 5.82
N ASN A 249 5.81 21.59 6.45
CA ASN A 249 5.77 22.91 5.81
C ASN A 249 6.85 23.13 4.74
N GLN A 250 7.82 22.24 4.59
CA GLN A 250 8.86 22.32 3.56
C GLN A 250 8.68 21.29 2.44
N SER A 251 7.57 20.54 2.49
CA SER A 251 7.14 19.64 1.39
C SER A 251 6.17 20.33 0.41
N SER A 252 6.06 21.67 0.48
CA SER A 252 5.19 22.51 -0.37
C SER A 252 6.01 23.27 -1.40
#